data_1a43258d54fac9327f91f336b460fbdd
#
_entry.id   1a43258d54fac9327f91f336b460fbdd
#
_cell.length_a   1.000
_cell.length_b   1.000
_cell.length_c   1.000
_cell.angle_alpha   90.00
_cell.angle_beta   90.00
_cell.angle_gamma   90.00
#
_symmetry.space_group_name_H-M   'P 1'
#
loop_
_entity.id
_entity.type
_entity.pdbx_description
1 polymer ?
#
loop_
_entity_poly.entity_id
_entity_poly.type
_entity_poly.pdbx_seq_one_letter_code
_entity_poly.pdbx_strand_id
1 'polypeptide(L)'
;SSCKERKNRIYFEDALKFDYKTALEENNLPLHLNYLSCDIDPRDQTFEALKKILKEGLSFDFISFEHDDYTSDESYHKLASEYLIPKGYKIAVNNIYPKNKKNKIFETWFVNSKINFEPIEFSEWKNNNL
;
A
#
# COMPACT_ATOMS: atom_id res chain seq x y z
N SER A 1 -24.32 -0.46 5.19
CA SER A 1 -24.46 0.80 5.92
C SER A 1 -24.14 2.00 5.04
N SER A 2 -24.85 3.07 5.22
CA SER A 2 -24.58 4.30 4.48
C SER A 2 -23.29 4.95 4.98
N CYS A 3 -22.63 5.76 4.13
CA CYS A 3 -21.46 6.52 4.53
C CYS A 3 -21.73 7.48 5.69
N LYS A 4 -22.99 7.87 5.89
CA LYS A 4 -23.40 8.73 7.00
C LYS A 4 -23.24 8.10 8.38
N GLU A 5 -23.32 6.77 8.45
CA GLU A 5 -23.20 6.02 9.71
C GLU A 5 -21.73 5.68 10.05
N ARG A 6 -20.83 5.89 9.12
CA ARG A 6 -19.40 5.62 9.32
C ARG A 6 -18.71 6.87 9.85
N LYS A 7 -17.80 6.67 10.78
CA LYS A 7 -16.90 7.74 11.23
C LYS A 7 -15.79 8.05 10.25
N ASN A 8 -15.84 7.45 9.06
CA ASN A 8 -14.84 7.61 8.01
C ASN A 8 -15.06 8.92 7.25
N ARG A 9 -13.96 9.50 6.78
CA ARG A 9 -13.99 10.58 5.79
C ARG A 9 -13.80 10.00 4.41
N ILE A 10 -14.64 10.40 3.47
CA ILE A 10 -14.55 9.98 2.08
C ILE A 10 -14.38 11.22 1.22
N TYR A 11 -13.34 11.23 0.40
CA TYR A 11 -13.06 12.29 -0.55
C TYR A 11 -13.16 11.72 -1.97
N PHE A 12 -13.95 12.37 -2.83
CA PHE A 12 -14.10 12.00 -4.23
C PHE A 12 -13.16 12.87 -5.07
N GLU A 13 -11.87 12.54 -5.06
CA GLU A 13 -10.81 13.33 -5.66
C GLU A 13 -9.86 12.47 -6.48
N ASP A 14 -9.15 13.12 -7.40
CA ASP A 14 -8.05 12.49 -8.12
C ASP A 14 -6.89 12.25 -7.15
N ALA A 15 -6.51 11.00 -6.98
CA ALA A 15 -5.46 10.59 -6.05
C ALA A 15 -4.10 11.25 -6.34
N LEU A 16 -3.84 11.65 -7.59
CA LEU A 16 -2.59 12.32 -7.97
C LEU A 16 -2.61 13.83 -7.73
N LYS A 17 -3.78 14.38 -7.44
CA LYS A 17 -3.96 15.83 -7.20
C LYS A 17 -4.36 16.14 -5.77
N PHE A 18 -4.79 15.14 -5.00
CA PHE A 18 -5.28 15.31 -3.65
C PHE A 18 -4.15 15.76 -2.70
N ASP A 19 -4.47 16.70 -1.81
CA ASP A 19 -3.56 17.17 -0.76
C ASP A 19 -3.78 16.34 0.50
N TYR A 20 -3.02 15.27 0.64
CA TYR A 20 -3.15 14.31 1.75
C TYR A 20 -2.77 14.93 3.08
N LYS A 21 -1.71 15.73 3.11
CA LYS A 21 -1.24 16.38 4.33
C LYS A 21 -2.30 17.32 4.89
N THR A 22 -2.84 18.18 4.05
CA THR A 22 -3.89 19.13 4.46
C THR A 22 -5.13 18.39 4.96
N ALA A 23 -5.54 17.31 4.29
CA ALA A 23 -6.69 16.51 4.71
C ALA A 23 -6.49 15.92 6.11
N LEU A 24 -5.30 15.42 6.42
CA LEU A 24 -4.99 14.93 7.77
C LEU A 24 -5.02 16.05 8.80
N GLU A 25 -4.40 17.18 8.50
CA GLU A 25 -4.36 18.35 9.40
C GLU A 25 -5.78 18.86 9.69
N GLU A 26 -6.63 18.97 8.68
CA GLU A 26 -8.02 19.42 8.85
C GLU A 26 -8.86 18.47 9.70
N ASN A 27 -8.51 17.19 9.72
CA ASN A 27 -9.20 16.19 10.54
C ASN A 27 -8.50 15.90 11.87
N ASN A 28 -7.51 16.69 12.24
CA ASN A 28 -6.73 16.53 13.48
C ASN A 28 -6.06 15.16 13.58
N LEU A 29 -5.57 14.64 12.46
CA LEU A 29 -4.88 13.37 12.39
C LEU A 29 -3.37 13.59 12.24
N PRO A 30 -2.55 12.68 12.80
CA PRO A 30 -1.09 12.79 12.65
C PRO A 30 -0.67 12.40 11.22
N LEU A 31 0.56 12.78 10.86
CA LEU A 31 1.14 12.39 9.57
C LEU A 31 1.63 10.94 9.55
N HIS A 32 1.81 10.33 10.71
CA HIS A 32 2.10 8.90 10.82
C HIS A 32 0.81 8.14 11.11
N LEU A 33 0.45 7.20 10.25
CA LEU A 33 -0.76 6.37 10.35
C LEU A 33 -0.39 4.89 10.37
N ASN A 34 -1.32 4.08 10.83
CA ASN A 34 -1.08 2.63 10.94
C ASN A 34 -1.03 1.93 9.59
N TYR A 35 -1.89 2.32 8.66
CA TYR A 35 -2.05 1.54 7.44
C TYR A 35 -2.40 2.42 6.23
N LEU A 36 -1.76 2.09 5.11
CA LEU A 36 -2.09 2.63 3.80
C LEU A 36 -2.40 1.48 2.84
N SER A 37 -3.54 1.54 2.19
CA SER A 37 -3.89 0.65 1.09
C SER A 37 -3.79 1.43 -0.22
N CYS A 38 -2.90 1.00 -1.11
CA CYS A 38 -2.71 1.60 -2.43
C CYS A 38 -3.23 0.66 -3.51
N ASP A 39 -4.34 1.05 -4.12
CA ASP A 39 -4.97 0.28 -5.18
C ASP A 39 -5.83 1.21 -6.04
N ILE A 40 -5.29 1.65 -7.17
CA ILE A 40 -6.03 2.44 -8.16
C ILE A 40 -5.64 1.98 -9.57
N ASP A 41 -6.47 2.29 -10.53
CA ASP A 41 -6.23 1.99 -11.94
C ASP A 41 -5.93 3.28 -12.71
N PRO A 42 -5.03 3.22 -13.69
CA PRO A 42 -4.12 2.11 -13.99
C PRO A 42 -2.96 2.00 -12.98
N ARG A 43 -2.25 0.87 -13.01
CA ARG A 43 -1.22 0.51 -12.03
C ARG A 43 -0.05 1.50 -11.89
N ASP A 44 0.29 2.21 -12.94
CA ASP A 44 1.31 3.26 -12.87
C ASP A 44 0.86 4.42 -11.97
N GLN A 45 -0.43 4.72 -11.94
CA GLN A 45 -0.99 5.75 -11.05
C GLN A 45 -0.98 5.33 -9.58
N THR A 46 -1.10 4.04 -9.28
CA THR A 46 -0.93 3.54 -7.92
C THR A 46 0.47 3.89 -7.39
N PHE A 47 1.49 3.68 -8.20
CA PHE A 47 2.87 4.03 -7.84
C PHE A 47 3.06 5.55 -7.69
N GLU A 48 2.51 6.33 -8.61
CA GLU A 48 2.59 7.79 -8.52
C GLU A 48 1.88 8.34 -7.27
N ALA A 49 0.71 7.78 -6.92
CA ALA A 49 0.00 8.15 -5.70
C ALA A 49 0.81 7.80 -4.44
N LEU A 50 1.42 6.62 -4.39
CA LEU A 50 2.29 6.23 -3.28
C LEU A 50 3.42 7.25 -3.09
N LYS A 51 4.11 7.60 -4.17
CA LYS A 51 5.20 8.58 -4.11
C LYS A 51 4.71 9.94 -3.63
N LYS A 52 3.58 10.41 -4.13
CA LYS A 52 2.98 11.68 -3.72
C LYS A 52 2.68 11.71 -2.23
N ILE A 53 2.04 10.65 -1.71
CA ILE A 53 1.68 10.54 -0.30
C ILE A 53 2.93 10.63 0.59
N LEU A 54 3.99 9.90 0.26
CA LEU A 54 5.21 9.92 1.06
C LEU A 54 5.99 11.23 0.91
N LYS A 55 5.95 11.86 -0.26
CA LYS A 55 6.59 13.18 -0.47
C LYS A 55 5.93 14.28 0.32
N GLU A 56 4.64 14.16 0.64
CA GLU A 56 3.92 15.11 1.50
C GLU A 56 4.25 14.93 2.98
N GLY A 57 5.05 13.94 3.33
CA GLY A 57 5.51 13.73 4.70
C GLY A 57 4.74 12.68 5.49
N LEU A 58 3.80 11.98 4.86
CA LEU A 58 3.09 10.90 5.53
C LEU A 58 3.99 9.67 5.68
N SER A 59 3.79 8.93 6.77
CA SER A 59 4.44 7.65 7.02
C SER A 59 3.45 6.65 7.60
N PHE A 60 3.79 5.36 7.55
CA PHE A 60 2.87 4.30 7.91
C PHE A 60 3.59 3.16 8.63
N ASP A 61 2.83 2.41 9.44
CA ASP A 61 3.32 1.14 9.98
C ASP A 61 3.30 0.07 8.89
N PHE A 62 2.20 -0.03 8.14
CA PHE A 62 2.02 -1.01 7.08
C PHE A 62 1.49 -0.35 5.81
N ILE A 63 1.96 -0.84 4.65
CA ILE A 63 1.49 -0.42 3.33
C ILE A 63 1.17 -1.67 2.53
N SER A 64 -0.07 -1.79 2.02
CA SER A 64 -0.39 -2.77 0.99
C SER A 64 -0.36 -2.08 -0.36
N PHE A 65 0.37 -2.66 -1.31
CA PHE A 65 0.56 -2.08 -2.63
C PHE A 65 0.13 -3.08 -3.70
N GLU A 66 -0.96 -2.77 -4.38
CA GLU A 66 -1.44 -3.57 -5.51
C GLU A 66 -0.75 -3.12 -6.79
N HIS A 67 -0.02 -4.04 -7.42
CA HIS A 67 0.80 -3.74 -8.59
C HIS A 67 0.37 -4.47 -9.85
N ASP A 68 -0.41 -5.54 -9.74
CA ASP A 68 -0.91 -6.31 -10.89
C ASP A 68 0.20 -6.71 -11.88
N ASP A 69 1.38 -7.07 -11.39
CA ASP A 69 2.55 -7.35 -12.23
C ASP A 69 2.34 -8.50 -13.21
N TYR A 70 1.36 -9.38 -12.94
CA TYR A 70 1.00 -10.46 -13.85
C TYR A 70 0.43 -9.96 -15.19
N THR A 71 0.08 -8.68 -15.29
CA THR A 71 -0.54 -8.11 -16.50
C THR A 71 0.46 -7.64 -17.55
N SER A 72 1.73 -7.43 -17.17
CA SER A 72 2.75 -6.99 -18.12
C SER A 72 4.17 -7.31 -17.61
N ASP A 73 5.18 -7.09 -18.46
CA ASP A 73 6.58 -7.33 -18.12
C ASP A 73 7.16 -6.25 -17.19
N GLU A 74 6.54 -5.09 -17.08
CA GLU A 74 6.98 -4.03 -16.18
C GLU A 74 6.63 -4.37 -14.74
N SER A 75 7.62 -4.38 -13.86
CA SER A 75 7.44 -4.73 -12.44
C SER A 75 7.29 -3.49 -11.56
N TYR A 76 6.07 -3.18 -11.17
CA TYR A 76 5.79 -2.15 -10.16
C TYR A 76 6.09 -2.64 -8.74
N HIS A 77 6.10 -3.95 -8.50
CA HIS A 77 6.65 -4.52 -7.28
C HIS A 77 8.11 -4.07 -7.09
N LYS A 78 8.91 -4.21 -8.13
CA LYS A 78 10.32 -3.79 -8.10
C LYS A 78 10.45 -2.29 -7.87
N LEU A 79 9.70 -1.47 -8.62
CA LEU A 79 9.75 -0.02 -8.49
C LEU A 79 9.33 0.45 -7.09
N ALA A 80 8.25 -0.11 -6.55
CA ALA A 80 7.79 0.22 -5.20
C ALA A 80 8.81 -0.21 -4.14
N SER A 81 9.42 -1.38 -4.28
CA SER A 81 10.46 -1.87 -3.37
C SER A 81 11.68 -0.97 -3.38
N GLU A 82 12.16 -0.59 -4.56
CA GLU A 82 13.30 0.31 -4.72
C GLU A 82 13.02 1.71 -4.15
N TYR A 83 11.76 2.13 -4.16
CA TYR A 83 11.35 3.41 -3.60
C TYR A 83 11.19 3.35 -2.07
N LEU A 84 10.56 2.29 -1.55
CA LEU A 84 10.17 2.19 -0.14
C LEU A 84 11.31 1.73 0.77
N ILE A 85 12.17 0.81 0.32
CA ILE A 85 13.24 0.27 1.17
C ILE A 85 14.19 1.37 1.66
N PRO A 86 14.68 2.29 0.80
CA PRO A 86 15.52 3.40 1.29
C PRO A 86 14.79 4.36 2.24
N LYS A 87 13.47 4.37 2.24
CA LYS A 87 12.66 5.22 3.10
C LYS A 87 12.30 4.59 4.45
N GLY A 88 12.85 3.42 4.73
CA GLY A 88 12.69 2.76 6.02
C GLY A 88 11.58 1.73 6.08
N TYR A 89 11.21 1.15 4.96
CA TYR A 89 10.27 0.03 4.88
C TYR A 89 10.98 -1.24 4.47
N LYS A 90 10.39 -2.38 4.79
CA LYS A 90 10.83 -3.68 4.33
C LYS A 90 9.63 -4.48 3.83
N ILE A 91 9.88 -5.46 2.98
CA ILE A 91 8.81 -6.34 2.51
C ILE A 91 8.35 -7.21 3.68
N ALA A 92 7.05 -7.20 3.95
CA ALA A 92 6.43 -8.02 4.98
C ALA A 92 5.88 -9.33 4.40
N VAL A 93 5.01 -9.24 3.40
CA VAL A 93 4.44 -10.40 2.72
C VAL A 93 4.62 -10.23 1.22
N ASN A 94 5.28 -11.21 0.61
CA ASN A 94 5.62 -11.19 -0.80
C ASN A 94 4.79 -12.19 -1.61
N ASN A 95 4.69 -11.95 -2.91
CA ASN A 95 4.07 -12.85 -3.88
C ASN A 95 2.61 -13.21 -3.55
N ILE A 96 1.83 -12.20 -3.20
CA ILE A 96 0.40 -12.36 -2.88
C ILE A 96 -0.38 -12.62 -4.18
N TYR A 97 -1.23 -13.66 -4.17
CA TYR A 97 -2.05 -14.03 -5.31
C TYR A 97 -3.49 -14.31 -4.89
N PRO A 98 -4.48 -14.17 -5.82
CA PRO A 98 -5.88 -14.49 -5.52
C PRO A 98 -6.09 -15.99 -5.32
N LYS A 99 -7.15 -16.34 -4.63
CA LYS A 99 -7.54 -17.74 -4.41
C LYS A 99 -7.53 -18.52 -5.73
N ASN A 100 -6.81 -19.66 -5.75
CA ASN A 100 -6.70 -20.56 -6.90
C ASN A 100 -6.03 -19.97 -8.16
N LYS A 101 -5.28 -18.85 -8.01
CA LYS A 101 -4.60 -18.20 -9.14
C LYS A 101 -3.14 -17.87 -8.80
N LYS A 102 -2.35 -18.89 -8.46
CA LYS A 102 -0.95 -18.75 -7.99
C LYS A 102 -0.03 -18.02 -8.98
N ASN A 103 -0.36 -18.01 -10.27
CA ASN A 103 0.41 -17.33 -11.30
C ASN A 103 0.06 -15.84 -11.46
N LYS A 104 -0.92 -15.35 -10.70
CA LYS A 104 -1.38 -13.96 -10.79
C LYS A 104 -0.97 -13.17 -9.57
N ILE A 105 0.32 -13.06 -9.33
CA ILE A 105 0.86 -12.25 -8.22
C ILE A 105 0.53 -10.79 -8.50
N PHE A 106 -0.19 -10.16 -7.56
CA PHE A 106 -0.76 -8.83 -7.78
C PHE A 106 -0.47 -7.82 -6.66
N GLU A 107 -0.01 -8.24 -5.50
CA GLU A 107 0.12 -7.38 -4.33
C GLU A 107 1.37 -7.72 -3.51
N THR A 108 1.92 -6.71 -2.85
CA THR A 108 3.01 -6.83 -1.89
C THR A 108 2.66 -6.00 -0.66
N TRP A 109 2.93 -6.53 0.52
CA TRP A 109 2.78 -5.79 1.78
C TRP A 109 4.16 -5.38 2.30
N PHE A 110 4.24 -4.12 2.69
CA PHE A 110 5.43 -3.54 3.29
C PHE A 110 5.17 -3.20 4.75
N VAL A 111 6.21 -3.24 5.56
CA VAL A 111 6.14 -2.86 6.97
C VAL A 111 7.27 -1.90 7.29
N ASN A 112 7.01 -0.94 8.19
CA ASN A 112 8.05 -0.06 8.69
C ASN A 112 9.15 -0.89 9.34
N SER A 113 10.42 -0.64 8.95
CA SER A 113 11.56 -1.43 9.40
C SER A 113 11.80 -1.38 10.91
N LYS A 114 11.22 -0.39 11.61
CA LYS A 114 11.27 -0.30 13.07
C LYS A 114 10.37 -1.32 13.77
N ILE A 115 9.42 -1.90 13.03
CA ILE A 115 8.52 -2.91 13.57
C ILE A 115 9.20 -4.29 13.45
N ASN A 116 9.18 -5.05 14.55
CA ASN A 116 9.71 -6.41 14.55
C ASN A 116 8.76 -7.36 13.84
N PHE A 117 8.98 -7.54 12.55
CA PHE A 117 8.19 -8.41 11.70
C PHE A 117 9.12 -9.15 10.74
N GLU A 118 9.06 -10.49 10.73
CA GLU A 118 9.85 -11.31 9.83
C GLU A 118 9.19 -11.41 8.45
N PRO A 119 9.89 -11.06 7.36
CA PRO A 119 9.35 -11.22 6.01
C PRO A 119 8.91 -12.65 5.73
N ILE A 120 7.76 -12.80 5.08
CA ILE A 120 7.20 -14.12 4.77
C ILE A 120 6.66 -14.15 3.34
N GLU A 121 6.78 -15.29 2.67
CA GLU A 121 6.11 -15.54 1.41
C GLU A 121 4.61 -15.79 1.67
N PHE A 122 3.75 -15.28 0.80
CA PHE A 122 2.31 -15.43 0.95
C PHE A 122 1.88 -16.90 1.04
N SER A 123 2.48 -17.78 0.24
CA SER A 123 2.18 -19.22 0.27
C SER A 123 2.44 -19.84 1.65
N GLU A 124 3.54 -19.48 2.31
CA GLU A 124 3.88 -19.94 3.64
C GLU A 124 2.92 -19.38 4.69
N TRP A 125 2.63 -18.10 4.63
CA TRP A 125 1.70 -17.44 5.53
C TRP A 125 0.31 -18.05 5.43
N LYS A 126 -0.16 -18.27 4.20
CA LYS A 126 -1.47 -18.88 3.92
C LYS A 126 -1.57 -20.30 4.51
N ASN A 127 -0.52 -21.11 4.33
CA ASN A 127 -0.50 -22.48 4.86
C ASN A 127 -0.53 -22.52 6.38
N ASN A 128 0.05 -21.51 7.05
CA ASN A 128 0.14 -21.45 8.50
C ASN A 128 -1.07 -20.75 9.16
N ASN A 129 -1.84 -19.93 8.43
CA ASN A 129 -2.84 -19.03 8.99
C ASN A 129 -4.25 -19.20 8.41
N LEU A 130 -4.42 -20.00 7.37
CA LEU A 130 -5.73 -20.24 6.74
C LEU A 130 -6.10 -21.76 6.75
#